data_b34dc9f667384f70db5f065bbab920ac
#
_entry.id   b34dc9f667384f70db5f065bbab920ac
#
_cell.length_a   1.000
_cell.length_b   1.000
_cell.length_c   1.000
_cell.angle_alpha   90.00
_cell.angle_beta   90.00
_cell.angle_gamma   90.00
#
_symmetry.space_group_name_H-M   'P 1'
#
loop_
_entity.id
_entity.type
_entity.pdbx_description
1 polymer ?
#
loop_
_entity_poly.entity_id
_entity_poly.type
_entity_poly.pdbx_seq_one_letter_code
_entity_poly.pdbx_strand_id
1 'polypeptide(L)'
;MARDVLAAVENQRGLPLGQSARGSGAPGTPASARLDDIFEGADFIEIIRRDEGLSIPATSFVPQDVEPDHHFTITLDEGLTYLGQGVMYDGFLADGGVPGQTLRVTEGDIVKFTVVNTGTVPHGASIHAAYTQTSKYVGQIAPGETKSVTFRATVPGVYMWHCAPGGHAIPMHVLFGQYGMIVVEPKDKQYKLEQELGRKPDLTLYLLQNEFYTSGREAVDGHPAYTAFNGQPFRYIENPITAKPGDYVRIYYLNVGPNLVSTFHLVGIIWDYVYWQGHPDAWMPGGQTVTSGPSDSWVIEFRVPPDEGAYTMLSHSVGPTSRGAIGLLVADRNADTPKTVLADGPQWTEEEMTEKAANATRTISPFAPGTAGKGMAAAADRVVSYGPEVKEVVVEIIGNSYHPKVIEIEPGTTVTWVNEDVFTYLAGEFSGVHNAVGMRGPKRFATPLLGHGETGSVVFDESGEYDYICTPHPYMKGRIIVRER
;
A
#
# COMPACT_ATOMS: atom_id res chain seq x y z
N MET A 1 7.15 -27.95 15.24
CA MET A 1 6.40 -27.46 14.05
C MET A 1 7.16 -26.42 13.25
N ALA A 2 7.54 -25.24 13.76
CA ALA A 2 8.28 -24.24 12.96
C ALA A 2 9.70 -24.71 12.54
N ARG A 3 10.43 -25.46 13.40
CA ARG A 3 11.73 -26.03 13.06
C ARG A 3 11.65 -27.15 12.04
N ASP A 4 10.56 -27.92 12.04
CA ASP A 4 10.38 -29.05 11.11
C ASP A 4 9.99 -28.57 9.71
N VAL A 5 9.29 -27.42 9.60
CA VAL A 5 8.99 -26.79 8.31
C VAL A 5 10.22 -26.17 7.68
N LEU A 6 11.10 -25.54 8.48
CA LEU A 6 12.40 -25.03 8.00
C LEU A 6 13.30 -26.14 7.50
N ALA A 7 13.42 -27.24 8.24
CA ALA A 7 14.20 -28.40 7.83
C ALA A 7 13.67 -29.06 6.54
N ALA A 8 12.36 -29.07 6.34
CA ALA A 8 11.75 -29.59 5.11
C ALA A 8 12.03 -28.69 3.89
N VAL A 9 12.09 -27.36 4.07
CA VAL A 9 12.44 -26.41 3.01
C VAL A 9 13.92 -26.49 2.65
N GLU A 10 14.81 -26.70 3.64
CA GLU A 10 16.25 -26.90 3.42
C GLU A 10 16.55 -28.18 2.62
N ASN A 11 15.83 -29.24 2.93
CA ASN A 11 16.03 -30.54 2.23
C ASN A 11 15.51 -30.53 0.77
N GLN A 12 14.56 -29.66 0.43
CA GLN A 12 14.08 -29.55 -0.95
C GLN A 12 14.96 -28.70 -1.86
N ARG A 13 15.84 -27.84 -1.32
CA ARG A 13 16.63 -26.90 -2.12
C ARG A 13 18.10 -27.29 -2.30
N GLY A 14 18.62 -28.24 -1.55
CA GLY A 14 20.03 -28.70 -1.68
C GLY A 14 21.09 -27.58 -1.54
N LEU A 15 20.71 -26.41 -1.04
CA LEU A 15 21.58 -25.25 -0.84
C LEU A 15 21.71 -24.98 0.65
N PRO A 16 22.92 -24.96 1.22
CA PRO A 16 23.11 -24.59 2.61
C PRO A 16 22.75 -23.11 2.80
N LEU A 17 21.83 -22.83 3.71
CA LEU A 17 21.55 -21.48 4.19
C LEU A 17 22.83 -20.90 4.79
N GLY A 18 23.38 -19.85 4.20
CA GLY A 18 24.52 -19.13 4.76
C GLY A 18 25.72 -18.93 3.84
N GLN A 19 25.68 -19.42 2.62
CA GLN A 19 26.63 -18.95 1.60
C GLN A 19 25.98 -17.81 0.81
N SER A 20 26.05 -16.57 1.37
CA SER A 20 26.09 -15.42 0.48
C SER A 20 27.18 -15.74 -0.55
N ALA A 21 26.86 -15.67 -1.81
CA ALA A 21 27.85 -15.60 -2.86
C ALA A 21 28.67 -14.31 -2.60
N ARG A 22 29.66 -14.40 -1.69
CA ARG A 22 30.80 -13.51 -1.79
C ARG A 22 31.38 -13.85 -3.14
N GLY A 23 31.26 -12.93 -4.07
CA GLY A 23 31.98 -12.97 -5.30
C GLY A 23 33.45 -13.09 -5.02
N SER A 24 33.92 -14.32 -4.81
CA SER A 24 35.29 -14.64 -5.09
C SER A 24 35.37 -14.56 -6.60
N GLY A 25 36.00 -13.51 -7.09
CA GLY A 25 36.19 -13.29 -8.51
C GLY A 25 36.82 -14.52 -9.14
N ALA A 26 35.98 -15.40 -9.65
CA ALA A 26 36.39 -16.28 -10.74
C ALA A 26 36.44 -15.39 -11.97
N PRO A 27 37.56 -15.28 -12.65
CA PRO A 27 37.64 -14.52 -13.88
C PRO A 27 36.71 -15.20 -14.88
N GLY A 28 35.59 -14.53 -15.22
CA GLY A 28 34.72 -14.96 -16.30
C GLY A 28 33.25 -15.19 -15.98
N THR A 29 32.80 -15.02 -14.73
CA THR A 29 31.36 -14.87 -14.50
C THR A 29 31.03 -13.40 -14.71
N PRO A 30 30.20 -13.01 -15.71
CA PRO A 30 29.77 -11.64 -15.82
C PRO A 30 29.05 -11.31 -14.52
N ALA A 31 29.62 -10.40 -13.74
CA ALA A 31 28.93 -9.73 -12.67
C ALA A 31 27.69 -9.07 -13.29
N SER A 32 26.52 -9.53 -12.90
CA SER A 32 25.25 -9.12 -13.49
C SER A 32 25.26 -9.25 -15.02
N ALA A 33 24.85 -10.41 -15.55
CA ALA A 33 24.14 -10.35 -16.79
C ALA A 33 23.02 -9.29 -16.53
N ARG A 34 23.15 -8.11 -17.08
CA ARG A 34 22.08 -7.14 -17.02
C ARG A 34 20.86 -7.85 -17.56
N LEU A 35 19.71 -7.62 -16.98
CA LEU A 35 18.46 -8.11 -17.56
C LEU A 35 18.40 -7.79 -19.06
N ASP A 36 18.97 -6.67 -19.47
CA ASP A 36 19.18 -6.28 -20.86
C ASP A 36 19.99 -7.33 -21.67
N ASP A 37 21.07 -7.93 -21.10
CA ASP A 37 21.87 -8.94 -21.78
C ASP A 37 21.14 -10.30 -21.93
N ILE A 38 20.20 -10.58 -21.04
CA ILE A 38 19.33 -11.76 -21.14
C ILE A 38 18.29 -11.57 -22.25
N PHE A 39 17.96 -10.33 -22.56
CA PHE A 39 16.94 -9.97 -23.52
C PHE A 39 17.50 -9.53 -24.89
N GLU A 40 18.78 -9.24 -25.02
CA GLU A 40 19.41 -8.90 -26.32
C GLU A 40 19.36 -10.03 -27.36
N GLY A 41 19.07 -11.27 -26.96
CA GLY A 41 18.95 -12.40 -27.87
C GLY A 41 17.54 -12.97 -27.99
N ALA A 42 16.56 -12.50 -27.24
CA ALA A 42 15.19 -12.96 -27.34
C ALA A 42 14.42 -12.09 -28.33
N ASP A 43 13.95 -12.67 -29.39
CA ASP A 43 13.02 -12.01 -30.30
C ASP A 43 11.66 -11.86 -29.59
N PHE A 44 11.51 -10.77 -28.83
CA PHE A 44 10.26 -10.42 -28.12
C PHE A 44 9.05 -10.42 -29.04
N ILE A 45 9.24 -10.02 -30.29
CA ILE A 45 8.18 -10.02 -31.28
C ILE A 45 7.75 -11.46 -31.57
N GLU A 46 8.68 -12.40 -31.59
CA GLU A 46 8.35 -13.82 -31.82
C GLU A 46 7.67 -14.47 -30.60
N ILE A 47 8.06 -14.07 -29.36
CA ILE A 47 7.39 -14.52 -28.13
C ILE A 47 5.94 -13.98 -28.11
N ILE A 48 5.75 -12.69 -28.35
CA ILE A 48 4.42 -12.06 -28.42
C ILE A 48 3.56 -12.70 -29.52
N ARG A 49 4.13 -12.97 -30.69
CA ARG A 49 3.41 -13.65 -31.81
C ARG A 49 3.05 -15.10 -31.51
N ARG A 50 3.85 -15.79 -30.70
CA ARG A 50 3.51 -17.16 -30.26
C ARG A 50 2.30 -17.18 -29.34
N ASP A 51 2.09 -16.12 -28.57
CA ASP A 51 0.97 -16.00 -27.64
C ASP A 51 -0.31 -15.48 -28.30
N GLU A 52 -0.19 -14.91 -29.51
CA GLU A 52 -1.34 -14.49 -30.31
C GLU A 52 -2.22 -15.73 -30.67
N GLY A 53 -3.44 -15.74 -30.15
CA GLY A 53 -4.41 -16.83 -30.37
C GLY A 53 -4.41 -17.94 -29.30
N LEU A 54 -3.60 -17.83 -28.25
CA LEU A 54 -3.72 -18.69 -27.09
C LEU A 54 -4.80 -18.17 -26.13
N SER A 55 -5.44 -19.08 -25.39
CA SER A 55 -6.41 -18.74 -24.34
C SER A 55 -5.73 -18.33 -23.02
N ILE A 56 -4.57 -17.70 -23.08
CA ILE A 56 -3.80 -17.18 -21.95
C ILE A 56 -3.74 -15.68 -22.02
N PRO A 57 -3.58 -14.97 -20.89
CA PRO A 57 -3.42 -13.53 -20.88
C PRO A 57 -2.22 -13.11 -21.75
N ALA A 58 -2.44 -12.17 -22.65
CA ALA A 58 -1.37 -11.59 -23.44
C ALA A 58 -0.45 -10.75 -22.53
N THR A 59 0.86 -10.73 -22.84
CA THR A 59 1.80 -9.88 -22.11
C THR A 59 1.42 -8.41 -22.18
N SER A 60 1.61 -7.70 -21.09
CA SER A 60 1.41 -6.25 -21.00
C SER A 60 2.62 -5.45 -21.50
N PHE A 61 3.70 -6.12 -21.91
CA PHE A 61 4.91 -5.45 -22.36
C PHE A 61 4.67 -4.62 -23.63
N VAL A 62 5.13 -3.36 -23.59
CA VAL A 62 5.21 -2.45 -24.75
C VAL A 62 6.52 -1.67 -24.67
N PRO A 63 7.05 -1.17 -25.79
CA PRO A 63 8.14 -0.19 -25.76
C PRO A 63 7.78 1.02 -24.89
N GLN A 64 8.73 1.54 -24.12
CA GLN A 64 8.45 2.59 -23.12
C GLN A 64 8.20 3.98 -23.72
N ASP A 65 8.54 4.17 -24.98
CA ASP A 65 8.37 5.40 -25.77
C ASP A 65 7.06 5.42 -26.60
N VAL A 66 6.23 4.38 -26.48
CA VAL A 66 4.92 4.34 -27.15
C VAL A 66 4.00 5.40 -26.55
N GLU A 67 3.27 6.11 -27.41
CA GLU A 67 2.26 7.10 -26.98
C GLU A 67 1.15 6.38 -26.19
N PRO A 68 0.88 6.79 -24.96
CA PRO A 68 -0.14 6.16 -24.12
C PRO A 68 -1.54 6.70 -24.43
N ASP A 69 -2.55 5.82 -24.31
CA ASP A 69 -3.96 6.22 -24.30
C ASP A 69 -4.32 6.95 -23.00
N HIS A 70 -3.67 6.55 -21.88
CA HIS A 70 -3.84 7.17 -20.57
C HIS A 70 -2.50 7.46 -19.91
N HIS A 71 -2.42 8.62 -19.25
CA HIS A 71 -1.27 8.98 -18.43
C HIS A 71 -1.74 9.33 -17.01
N PHE A 72 -1.41 8.48 -16.05
CA PHE A 72 -1.66 8.72 -14.64
C PHE A 72 -0.38 9.10 -13.92
N THR A 73 -0.50 10.07 -13.03
CA THR A 73 0.60 10.49 -12.15
C THR A 73 0.16 10.30 -10.72
N ILE A 74 0.94 9.55 -9.95
CA ILE A 74 0.73 9.29 -8.54
C ILE A 74 1.86 9.96 -7.77
N THR A 75 1.51 10.78 -6.80
CA THR A 75 2.47 11.36 -5.87
C THR A 75 2.52 10.51 -4.60
N LEU A 76 3.70 10.07 -4.21
CA LEU A 76 3.92 9.30 -2.99
C LEU A 76 4.76 10.11 -2.00
N ASP A 77 4.27 10.21 -0.77
CA ASP A 77 4.90 10.93 0.33
C ASP A 77 4.51 10.34 1.70
N GLU A 78 4.99 10.96 2.74
CA GLU A 78 4.59 10.75 4.13
C GLU A 78 3.87 12.01 4.63
N GLY A 79 2.76 11.84 5.34
CA GLY A 79 1.99 12.99 5.75
C GLY A 79 0.79 12.69 6.65
N LEU A 80 0.08 13.77 6.95
CA LEU A 80 -1.16 13.74 7.72
C LEU A 80 -2.37 13.67 6.78
N THR A 81 -3.35 12.84 7.15
CA THR A 81 -4.69 12.89 6.58
C THR A 81 -5.74 12.74 7.70
N TYR A 82 -6.99 13.12 7.41
CA TYR A 82 -8.09 13.03 8.37
C TYR A 82 -8.97 11.83 8.06
N LEU A 83 -9.20 10.97 9.06
CA LEU A 83 -9.98 9.75 8.92
C LEU A 83 -11.46 9.90 9.32
N GLY A 84 -11.91 11.08 9.70
CA GLY A 84 -13.25 11.26 10.28
C GLY A 84 -13.25 11.19 11.82
N GLN A 85 -14.38 11.55 12.44
CA GLN A 85 -14.64 11.42 13.88
C GLN A 85 -13.54 11.98 14.81
N GLY A 86 -12.86 13.04 14.39
CA GLY A 86 -11.79 13.68 15.15
C GLY A 86 -10.46 12.92 15.14
N VAL A 87 -10.28 11.96 14.23
CA VAL A 87 -9.06 11.14 14.13
C VAL A 87 -8.18 11.61 12.97
N MET A 88 -6.94 12.00 13.27
CA MET A 88 -5.88 12.21 12.30
C MET A 88 -5.07 10.93 12.11
N TYR A 89 -4.55 10.72 10.92
CA TYR A 89 -3.61 9.65 10.59
C TYR A 89 -2.32 10.25 10.05
N ASP A 90 -1.21 9.91 10.68
CA ASP A 90 0.14 10.24 10.24
C ASP A 90 0.77 8.98 9.65
N GLY A 91 0.84 8.90 8.34
CA GLY A 91 1.23 7.68 7.63
C GLY A 91 1.83 7.94 6.26
N PHE A 92 1.82 6.92 5.43
CA PHE A 92 2.21 7.03 4.04
C PHE A 92 1.00 7.33 3.16
N LEU A 93 1.13 8.34 2.31
CA LEU A 93 0.04 8.87 1.50
C LEU A 93 0.29 8.64 0.01
N ALA A 94 -0.78 8.51 -0.72
CA ALA A 94 -0.78 8.56 -2.17
C ALA A 94 -1.72 9.70 -2.60
N ASP A 95 -1.19 10.66 -3.36
CA ASP A 95 -1.92 11.87 -3.77
C ASP A 95 -2.52 12.65 -2.58
N GLY A 96 -1.83 12.67 -1.44
CA GLY A 96 -2.25 13.36 -0.21
C GLY A 96 -3.32 12.63 0.61
N GLY A 97 -3.72 11.42 0.24
CA GLY A 97 -4.76 10.64 0.91
C GLY A 97 -4.46 9.15 1.02
N VAL A 98 -5.40 8.42 1.61
CA VAL A 98 -5.44 6.96 1.69
C VAL A 98 -6.89 6.51 1.43
N PRO A 99 -7.14 5.65 0.42
CA PRO A 99 -6.24 5.26 -0.66
C PRO A 99 -5.96 6.40 -1.65
N GLY A 100 -4.99 6.21 -2.53
CA GLY A 100 -4.77 7.06 -3.69
C GLY A 100 -5.87 6.91 -4.75
N GLN A 101 -5.68 7.58 -5.90
CA GLN A 101 -6.68 7.67 -6.95
C GLN A 101 -7.08 6.32 -7.56
N THR A 102 -8.36 6.22 -7.93
CA THR A 102 -8.93 5.12 -8.72
C THR A 102 -8.62 5.31 -10.20
N LEU A 103 -7.90 4.35 -10.79
CA LEU A 103 -7.54 4.37 -12.21
C LEU A 103 -8.54 3.54 -13.01
N ARG A 104 -8.99 4.05 -14.14
CA ARG A 104 -9.95 3.37 -15.02
C ARG A 104 -9.42 3.37 -16.45
N VAL A 105 -9.32 2.20 -17.02
CA VAL A 105 -8.85 1.98 -18.39
C VAL A 105 -9.68 0.89 -19.05
N THR A 106 -9.57 0.74 -20.36
CA THR A 106 -10.23 -0.31 -21.13
C THR A 106 -9.20 -1.35 -21.55
N GLU A 107 -9.63 -2.60 -21.69
CA GLU A 107 -8.80 -3.67 -22.23
C GLU A 107 -8.19 -3.28 -23.58
N GLY A 108 -6.87 -3.41 -23.67
CA GLY A 108 -6.08 -3.03 -24.84
C GLY A 108 -5.45 -1.63 -24.75
N ASP A 109 -5.89 -0.77 -23.83
CA ASP A 109 -5.32 0.56 -23.67
C ASP A 109 -3.85 0.51 -23.25
N ILE A 110 -3.08 1.43 -23.76
CA ILE A 110 -1.69 1.68 -23.36
C ILE A 110 -1.69 2.73 -22.24
N VAL A 111 -1.13 2.35 -21.12
CA VAL A 111 -1.13 3.13 -19.89
C VAL A 111 0.29 3.56 -19.55
N LYS A 112 0.51 4.85 -19.39
CA LYS A 112 1.71 5.38 -18.74
C LYS A 112 1.40 5.70 -17.29
N PHE A 113 2.08 5.00 -16.38
CA PHE A 113 1.98 5.17 -14.93
C PHE A 113 3.24 5.86 -14.44
N THR A 114 3.10 7.07 -13.92
CA THR A 114 4.20 7.90 -13.42
C THR A 114 4.10 8.01 -11.91
N VAL A 115 5.21 7.81 -11.22
CA VAL A 115 5.32 8.02 -9.77
C VAL A 115 6.26 9.18 -9.52
N VAL A 116 5.78 10.12 -8.72
CA VAL A 116 6.56 11.25 -8.19
C VAL A 116 6.79 11.01 -6.72
N ASN A 117 8.04 10.86 -6.32
CA ASN A 117 8.38 10.75 -4.90
C ASN A 117 8.67 12.13 -4.32
N THR A 118 7.73 12.68 -3.55
CA THR A 118 7.90 13.94 -2.79
C THR A 118 8.22 13.69 -1.33
N GLY A 119 8.30 12.42 -0.92
CA GLY A 119 8.60 12.00 0.43
C GLY A 119 10.09 12.06 0.79
N THR A 120 10.39 11.54 1.96
CA THR A 120 11.74 11.54 2.56
C THR A 120 12.44 10.19 2.48
N VAL A 121 11.71 9.14 2.12
CA VAL A 121 12.22 7.77 1.93
C VAL A 121 12.03 7.31 0.47
N PRO A 122 12.74 6.27 0.01
CA PRO A 122 12.49 5.70 -1.30
C PRO A 122 11.08 5.10 -1.38
N HIS A 123 10.41 5.37 -2.50
CA HIS A 123 9.13 4.78 -2.89
C HIS A 123 9.26 3.98 -4.18
N GLY A 124 8.20 3.35 -4.62
CA GLY A 124 8.15 2.63 -5.89
C GLY A 124 6.71 2.28 -6.23
N ALA A 125 6.50 1.47 -7.27
CA ALA A 125 5.18 0.98 -7.57
C ALA A 125 5.18 -0.46 -8.09
N SER A 126 4.13 -1.19 -7.74
CA SER A 126 3.69 -2.44 -8.34
C SER A 126 2.27 -2.26 -8.84
N ILE A 127 1.99 -2.74 -10.06
CA ILE A 127 0.70 -2.57 -10.71
C ILE A 127 0.19 -3.95 -11.11
N HIS A 128 -0.80 -4.46 -10.37
CA HIS A 128 -1.29 -5.83 -10.55
C HIS A 128 -2.01 -6.06 -11.88
N ALA A 129 -2.50 -4.99 -12.52
CA ALA A 129 -3.10 -5.07 -13.86
C ALA A 129 -2.08 -5.32 -14.99
N ALA A 130 -0.79 -5.22 -14.71
CA ALA A 130 0.27 -5.33 -15.71
C ALA A 130 0.94 -6.70 -15.68
N TYR A 131 0.70 -7.52 -16.69
CA TYR A 131 1.39 -8.80 -16.90
C TYR A 131 2.78 -8.57 -17.52
N THR A 132 3.62 -7.83 -16.80
CA THR A 132 5.02 -7.52 -17.12
C THR A 132 5.77 -7.06 -15.86
N GLN A 133 7.09 -6.96 -15.95
CA GLN A 133 7.98 -6.52 -14.86
C GLN A 133 7.96 -4.99 -14.68
N THR A 134 6.90 -4.45 -14.06
CA THR A 134 6.78 -3.00 -13.80
C THR A 134 7.84 -2.47 -12.83
N SER A 135 8.24 -3.28 -11.84
CA SER A 135 9.26 -2.92 -10.85
C SER A 135 10.65 -2.64 -11.45
N LYS A 136 10.94 -3.15 -12.65
CA LYS A 136 12.16 -2.79 -13.39
C LYS A 136 12.26 -1.27 -13.64
N TYR A 137 11.13 -0.60 -13.82
CA TYR A 137 11.04 0.81 -14.18
C TYR A 137 10.72 1.71 -12.99
N VAL A 138 9.80 1.27 -12.12
CA VAL A 138 9.24 2.06 -11.03
C VAL A 138 9.39 1.40 -9.65
N GLY A 139 10.20 0.36 -9.52
CA GLY A 139 10.37 -0.39 -8.27
C GLY A 139 11.25 0.29 -7.21
N GLN A 140 12.01 1.33 -7.58
CA GLN A 140 12.78 2.12 -6.62
C GLN A 140 12.97 3.53 -7.13
N ILE A 141 12.45 4.50 -6.39
CA ILE A 141 12.40 5.93 -6.73
C ILE A 141 12.89 6.69 -5.49
N ALA A 142 14.05 7.33 -5.60
CA ALA A 142 14.62 8.09 -4.50
C ALA A 142 13.79 9.37 -4.21
N PRO A 143 13.91 9.96 -3.01
CA PRO A 143 13.32 11.27 -2.71
C PRO A 143 13.64 12.32 -3.78
N GLY A 144 12.60 12.98 -4.30
CA GLY A 144 12.70 13.99 -5.36
C GLY A 144 12.78 13.42 -6.79
N GLU A 145 12.85 12.10 -6.96
CA GLU A 145 12.84 11.49 -8.29
C GLU A 145 11.42 11.25 -8.83
N THR A 146 11.35 11.18 -10.15
CA THR A 146 10.14 10.78 -10.90
C THR A 146 10.51 9.67 -11.85
N LYS A 147 9.74 8.58 -11.86
CA LYS A 147 9.89 7.47 -12.79
C LYS A 147 8.55 7.04 -13.38
N SER A 148 8.59 6.43 -14.55
CA SER A 148 7.39 6.00 -15.26
C SER A 148 7.57 4.58 -15.81
N VAL A 149 6.44 3.89 -15.97
CA VAL A 149 6.35 2.67 -16.75
C VAL A 149 5.19 2.78 -17.73
N THR A 150 5.40 2.30 -18.95
CA THR A 150 4.34 2.16 -19.94
C THR A 150 4.02 0.69 -20.13
N PHE A 151 2.74 0.34 -20.08
CA PHE A 151 2.25 -1.04 -20.25
C PHE A 151 0.91 -1.06 -20.96
N ARG A 152 0.54 -2.22 -21.51
CA ARG A 152 -0.80 -2.45 -22.08
C ARG A 152 -1.67 -3.17 -21.03
N ALA A 153 -2.88 -2.69 -20.83
CA ALA A 153 -3.89 -3.36 -19.99
C ALA A 153 -4.51 -4.51 -20.80
N THR A 154 -4.12 -5.76 -20.55
CA THR A 154 -4.47 -6.90 -21.40
C THR A 154 -5.55 -7.80 -20.84
N VAL A 155 -5.90 -7.68 -19.57
CA VAL A 155 -6.88 -8.55 -18.90
C VAL A 155 -7.91 -7.69 -18.16
N PRO A 156 -9.21 -7.83 -18.50
CA PRO A 156 -10.25 -7.16 -17.74
C PRO A 156 -10.30 -7.62 -16.29
N GLY A 157 -10.52 -6.68 -15.36
CA GLY A 157 -10.60 -7.00 -13.95
C GLY A 157 -10.45 -5.80 -13.02
N VAL A 158 -10.49 -6.10 -11.73
CA VAL A 158 -10.27 -5.13 -10.66
C VAL A 158 -8.95 -5.47 -9.97
N TYR A 159 -8.03 -4.54 -9.94
CA TYR A 159 -6.67 -4.77 -9.49
C TYR A 159 -6.22 -3.72 -8.48
N MET A 160 -5.24 -4.11 -7.66
CA MET A 160 -4.52 -3.20 -6.79
C MET A 160 -3.32 -2.60 -7.55
N TRP A 161 -3.04 -1.32 -7.32
CA TRP A 161 -1.70 -0.78 -7.44
C TRP A 161 -1.22 -0.35 -6.05
N HIS A 162 0.09 -0.46 -5.78
CA HIS A 162 0.61 -0.12 -4.46
C HIS A 162 2.09 0.28 -4.52
N CYS A 163 2.55 0.97 -3.51
CA CYS A 163 3.97 1.26 -3.34
C CYS A 163 4.77 -0.04 -3.19
N ALA A 164 5.91 -0.09 -3.87
CA ALA A 164 6.79 -1.24 -3.87
C ALA A 164 8.26 -0.79 -3.98
N PRO A 165 8.81 -0.09 -2.97
CA PRO A 165 10.22 0.28 -2.97
C PRO A 165 11.06 -0.97 -2.77
N GLY A 166 11.91 -1.32 -3.75
CA GLY A 166 12.65 -2.57 -3.86
C GLY A 166 12.99 -3.27 -2.53
N GLY A 167 12.68 -4.54 -2.49
CA GLY A 167 13.08 -5.49 -1.47
C GLY A 167 12.25 -5.49 -0.18
N HIS A 168 12.33 -4.51 0.68
CA HIS A 168 12.02 -4.73 2.10
C HIS A 168 10.87 -3.92 2.66
N ALA A 169 10.71 -2.72 2.16
CA ALA A 169 9.70 -1.81 2.67
C ALA A 169 8.33 -2.03 2.02
N ILE A 170 8.20 -2.93 1.03
CA ILE A 170 6.94 -3.18 0.34
C ILE A 170 5.79 -3.44 1.32
N PRO A 171 5.89 -4.40 2.26
CA PRO A 171 4.80 -4.64 3.19
C PRO A 171 4.45 -3.42 4.02
N MET A 172 5.47 -2.70 4.50
CA MET A 172 5.28 -1.57 5.41
C MET A 172 4.64 -0.37 4.71
N HIS A 173 5.05 -0.03 3.49
CA HIS A 173 4.44 1.06 2.74
C HIS A 173 2.98 0.77 2.39
N VAL A 174 2.65 -0.49 2.10
CA VAL A 174 1.26 -0.94 1.91
C VAL A 174 0.49 -0.89 3.23
N LEU A 175 1.06 -1.41 4.32
CA LEU A 175 0.45 -1.38 5.65
C LEU A 175 0.11 0.05 6.10
N PHE A 176 0.85 1.05 5.63
CA PHE A 176 0.73 2.43 6.09
C PHE A 176 0.00 3.36 5.13
N GLY A 177 -0.51 2.85 3.98
CA GLY A 177 -1.51 3.60 3.22
C GLY A 177 -1.27 3.79 1.72
N GLN A 178 -0.10 3.41 1.16
CA GLN A 178 0.23 3.68 -0.24
C GLN A 178 -0.29 2.61 -1.20
N TYR A 179 -1.53 2.73 -1.57
CA TYR A 179 -2.23 1.86 -2.54
C TYR A 179 -3.43 2.56 -3.16
N GLY A 180 -3.97 1.95 -4.21
CA GLY A 180 -5.22 2.33 -4.85
C GLY A 180 -5.77 1.23 -5.74
N MET A 181 -6.85 1.53 -6.42
CA MET A 181 -7.55 0.62 -7.33
C MET A 181 -7.23 0.97 -8.78
N ILE A 182 -7.04 -0.03 -9.62
CA ILE A 182 -7.10 0.10 -11.07
C ILE A 182 -8.10 -0.90 -11.64
N VAL A 183 -9.04 -0.40 -12.44
CA VAL A 183 -10.05 -1.22 -13.12
C VAL A 183 -9.77 -1.21 -14.61
N VAL A 184 -9.66 -2.41 -15.17
CA VAL A 184 -9.59 -2.66 -16.60
C VAL A 184 -10.98 -3.11 -17.07
N GLU A 185 -11.70 -2.20 -17.71
CA GLU A 185 -13.02 -2.51 -18.28
C GLU A 185 -12.88 -3.43 -19.50
N PRO A 186 -13.75 -4.43 -19.68
CA PRO A 186 -13.73 -5.26 -20.87
C PRO A 186 -14.08 -4.44 -22.12
N LYS A 187 -13.33 -4.66 -23.22
CA LYS A 187 -13.52 -3.94 -24.48
C LYS A 187 -14.69 -4.49 -25.30
N ASP A 188 -14.63 -5.78 -25.56
CA ASP A 188 -15.55 -6.46 -26.49
C ASP A 188 -16.62 -7.31 -25.78
N LYS A 189 -16.59 -7.33 -24.45
CA LYS A 189 -17.54 -8.05 -23.60
C LYS A 189 -18.29 -7.09 -22.69
N GLN A 190 -19.48 -7.49 -22.31
CA GLN A 190 -20.30 -6.80 -21.32
C GLN A 190 -20.53 -7.74 -20.14
N TYR A 191 -20.72 -7.18 -18.96
CA TYR A 191 -21.20 -7.92 -17.81
C TYR A 191 -22.66 -8.35 -18.03
N LYS A 192 -23.10 -9.43 -17.38
CA LYS A 192 -24.37 -10.11 -17.66
C LYS A 192 -25.59 -9.23 -17.49
N LEU A 193 -25.68 -8.49 -16.39
CA LEU A 193 -26.83 -7.64 -16.13
C LEU A 193 -26.90 -6.48 -17.13
N GLU A 194 -25.75 -5.96 -17.57
CA GLU A 194 -25.66 -4.97 -18.63
C GLU A 194 -26.19 -5.53 -19.97
N GLN A 195 -25.84 -6.80 -20.30
CA GLN A 195 -26.34 -7.47 -21.50
C GLN A 195 -27.86 -7.68 -21.45
N GLU A 196 -28.38 -8.13 -20.30
CA GLU A 196 -29.80 -8.41 -20.12
C GLU A 196 -30.70 -7.18 -20.15
N LEU A 197 -30.20 -6.09 -19.49
CA LEU A 197 -30.95 -4.84 -19.44
C LEU A 197 -30.72 -3.94 -20.67
N GLY A 198 -29.71 -4.22 -21.49
CA GLY A 198 -29.32 -3.41 -22.63
C GLY A 198 -28.93 -1.97 -22.31
N ARG A 199 -28.45 -1.72 -21.06
CA ARG A 199 -28.05 -0.40 -20.59
C ARG A 199 -26.92 -0.47 -19.59
N LYS A 200 -26.15 0.62 -19.45
CA LYS A 200 -25.12 0.77 -18.44
C LYS A 200 -25.72 0.89 -17.03
N PRO A 201 -24.92 0.66 -15.96
CA PRO A 201 -25.36 0.92 -14.60
C PRO A 201 -25.85 2.35 -14.38
N ASP A 202 -26.88 2.50 -13.56
CA ASP A 202 -27.32 3.81 -13.06
C ASP A 202 -26.35 4.36 -12.03
N LEU A 203 -25.78 3.46 -11.21
CA LEU A 203 -24.70 3.74 -10.24
C LEU A 203 -23.53 2.77 -10.47
N THR A 204 -22.34 3.30 -10.67
CA THR A 204 -21.08 2.55 -10.58
C THR A 204 -20.36 2.93 -9.30
N LEU A 205 -20.19 1.98 -8.39
CA LEU A 205 -19.52 2.15 -7.12
C LEU A 205 -18.16 1.44 -7.14
N TYR A 206 -17.09 2.19 -6.96
CA TYR A 206 -15.76 1.66 -6.71
C TYR A 206 -15.56 1.63 -5.20
N LEU A 207 -15.44 0.44 -4.62
CA LEU A 207 -15.40 0.24 -3.17
C LEU A 207 -14.16 -0.54 -2.79
N LEU A 208 -13.29 0.11 -2.03
CA LEU A 208 -12.03 -0.43 -1.54
C LEU A 208 -12.08 -0.54 -0.03
N GLN A 209 -11.83 -1.75 0.51
CA GLN A 209 -11.65 -1.94 1.95
C GLN A 209 -10.17 -1.85 2.31
N ASN A 210 -9.86 -1.14 3.39
CA ASN A 210 -8.49 -0.95 3.88
C ASN A 210 -8.41 -0.87 5.41
N GLU A 211 -7.18 -0.83 5.93
CA GLU A 211 -6.85 -0.91 7.34
C GLU A 211 -5.94 0.24 7.78
N PHE A 212 -6.07 0.71 9.03
CA PHE A 212 -5.21 1.71 9.66
C PHE A 212 -4.69 1.22 11.00
N TYR A 213 -3.41 1.47 11.28
CA TYR A 213 -2.68 0.95 12.42
C TYR A 213 -2.15 2.06 13.33
N THR A 214 -1.95 1.76 14.62
CA THR A 214 -1.41 2.68 15.63
C THR A 214 0.04 2.44 15.95
N SER A 215 0.62 1.35 15.45
CA SER A 215 2.03 1.05 15.58
C SER A 215 2.48 0.04 14.51
N GLY A 216 3.77 0.01 14.21
CA GLY A 216 4.35 -0.99 13.33
C GLY A 216 4.15 -2.40 13.83
N ARG A 217 4.16 -2.61 15.14
CA ARG A 217 3.90 -3.91 15.74
C ARG A 217 2.48 -4.41 15.47
N GLU A 218 1.49 -3.55 15.70
CA GLU A 218 0.09 -3.90 15.40
C GLU A 218 -0.13 -4.16 13.91
N ALA A 219 0.60 -3.43 13.05
CA ALA A 219 0.55 -3.65 11.61
C ALA A 219 1.09 -5.03 11.21
N VAL A 220 2.21 -5.46 11.78
CA VAL A 220 2.77 -6.80 11.54
C VAL A 220 1.88 -7.90 12.11
N ASP A 221 1.31 -7.68 13.30
CA ASP A 221 0.45 -8.65 13.97
C ASP A 221 -0.99 -8.67 13.39
N GLY A 222 -1.33 -7.78 12.44
CA GLY A 222 -2.65 -7.71 11.80
C GLY A 222 -3.76 -7.21 12.70
N HIS A 223 -3.45 -6.29 13.62
CA HIS A 223 -4.40 -5.71 14.57
C HIS A 223 -4.70 -4.24 14.25
N PRO A 224 -5.49 -3.92 13.21
CA PRO A 224 -5.79 -2.55 12.86
C PRO A 224 -6.64 -1.84 13.93
N ALA A 225 -6.35 -0.55 14.15
CA ALA A 225 -7.19 0.31 14.97
C ALA A 225 -8.52 0.61 14.27
N TYR A 226 -8.45 0.82 12.95
CA TYR A 226 -9.61 1.05 12.10
C TYR A 226 -9.54 0.20 10.83
N THR A 227 -10.71 -0.10 10.31
CA THR A 227 -10.93 -0.54 8.94
C THR A 227 -11.86 0.45 8.25
N ALA A 228 -11.78 0.55 6.94
CA ALA A 228 -12.56 1.56 6.24
C ALA A 228 -13.05 1.04 4.89
N PHE A 229 -14.11 1.65 4.40
CA PHE A 229 -14.40 1.70 2.98
C PHE A 229 -13.92 3.06 2.42
N ASN A 230 -13.11 3.01 1.35
CA ASN A 230 -12.60 4.19 0.67
C ASN A 230 -11.90 5.18 1.62
N GLY A 231 -11.06 4.66 2.51
CA GLY A 231 -10.11 5.43 3.31
C GLY A 231 -10.66 6.15 4.54
N GLN A 232 -11.96 6.09 4.82
CA GLN A 232 -12.51 6.70 6.02
C GLN A 232 -13.41 5.71 6.77
N PRO A 233 -13.09 5.36 8.02
CA PRO A 233 -13.96 4.55 8.87
C PRO A 233 -15.36 5.18 8.97
N PHE A 234 -16.39 4.36 8.83
CA PHE A 234 -17.81 4.78 8.88
C PHE A 234 -18.23 5.81 7.82
N ARG A 235 -17.44 6.03 6.75
CA ARG A 235 -17.66 7.04 5.71
C ARG A 235 -19.09 7.02 5.18
N TYR A 236 -19.60 5.85 4.88
CA TYR A 236 -20.95 5.70 4.31
C TYR A 236 -22.06 5.49 5.33
N ILE A 237 -21.75 5.54 6.64
CA ILE A 237 -22.73 5.79 7.70
C ILE A 237 -22.97 7.29 7.82
N GLU A 238 -21.90 8.10 7.79
CA GLU A 238 -21.98 9.57 7.86
C GLU A 238 -22.55 10.18 6.57
N ASN A 239 -22.18 9.60 5.42
CA ASN A 239 -22.59 10.06 4.09
C ASN A 239 -23.12 8.87 3.27
N PRO A 240 -24.37 8.43 3.51
CA PRO A 240 -24.94 7.27 2.82
C PRO A 240 -24.95 7.43 1.29
N ILE A 241 -24.73 6.33 0.59
CA ILE A 241 -24.91 6.27 -0.86
C ILE A 241 -26.40 6.11 -1.15
N THR A 242 -26.95 6.93 -2.05
CA THR A 242 -28.37 6.90 -2.41
C THR A 242 -28.57 6.30 -3.78
N ALA A 243 -29.67 5.56 -3.95
CA ALA A 243 -30.12 5.05 -5.25
C ALA A 243 -31.64 4.92 -5.28
N LYS A 244 -32.24 4.85 -6.47
CA LYS A 244 -33.68 4.62 -6.59
C LYS A 244 -33.99 3.13 -6.58
N PRO A 245 -35.13 2.70 -6.05
CA PRO A 245 -35.64 1.35 -6.28
C PRO A 245 -35.64 1.02 -7.77
N GLY A 246 -35.09 -0.14 -8.13
CA GLY A 246 -34.95 -0.61 -9.52
C GLY A 246 -33.70 -0.10 -10.26
N ASP A 247 -32.92 0.81 -9.69
CA ASP A 247 -31.65 1.23 -10.28
C ASP A 247 -30.70 0.03 -10.42
N TYR A 248 -30.00 -0.05 -11.53
CA TYR A 248 -28.96 -1.00 -11.79
C TYR A 248 -27.65 -0.48 -11.19
N VAL A 249 -27.11 -1.22 -10.21
CA VAL A 249 -25.86 -0.92 -9.51
C VAL A 249 -24.80 -1.92 -9.91
N ARG A 250 -23.60 -1.42 -10.21
CA ARG A 250 -22.38 -2.23 -10.34
C ARG A 250 -21.36 -1.77 -9.30
N ILE A 251 -20.86 -2.71 -8.51
CA ILE A 251 -19.78 -2.47 -7.55
C ILE A 251 -18.50 -3.13 -8.07
N TYR A 252 -17.44 -2.37 -8.20
CA TYR A 252 -16.07 -2.85 -8.32
C TYR A 252 -15.49 -2.88 -6.92
N TYR A 253 -15.39 -4.07 -6.34
CA TYR A 253 -14.95 -4.29 -4.97
C TYR A 253 -13.51 -4.79 -4.92
N LEU A 254 -12.67 -4.18 -4.07
CA LEU A 254 -11.29 -4.59 -3.80
C LEU A 254 -11.07 -4.61 -2.28
N ASN A 255 -10.59 -5.74 -1.75
CA ASN A 255 -10.01 -5.76 -0.41
C ASN A 255 -8.50 -5.57 -0.53
N VAL A 256 -8.00 -4.39 -0.23
CA VAL A 256 -6.54 -4.17 -0.10
C VAL A 256 -6.00 -4.97 1.08
N GLY A 257 -6.75 -5.05 2.14
CA GLY A 257 -6.29 -5.54 3.43
C GLY A 257 -5.45 -4.47 4.13
N PRO A 258 -4.16 -4.69 4.33
CA PRO A 258 -3.30 -5.76 3.80
C PRO A 258 -3.24 -7.05 4.61
N ASN A 259 -3.86 -7.13 5.78
CA ASN A 259 -3.81 -8.31 6.62
C ASN A 259 -5.14 -9.08 6.70
N LEU A 260 -6.27 -8.37 6.78
CA LEU A 260 -7.55 -9.00 7.09
C LEU A 260 -8.29 -9.47 5.84
N VAL A 261 -8.92 -10.62 5.99
CA VAL A 261 -9.91 -11.10 5.02
C VAL A 261 -11.18 -10.28 5.16
N SER A 262 -11.74 -9.84 4.05
CA SER A 262 -13.07 -9.23 4.00
C SER A 262 -14.12 -10.25 3.58
N THR A 263 -15.30 -10.10 4.15
CA THR A 263 -16.51 -10.84 3.77
C THR A 263 -17.60 -9.82 3.42
N PHE A 264 -17.45 -9.17 2.25
CA PHE A 264 -18.35 -8.10 1.84
C PHE A 264 -19.77 -8.60 1.62
N HIS A 265 -20.73 -7.88 2.18
CA HIS A 265 -22.16 -8.21 2.17
C HIS A 265 -23.02 -6.96 2.07
N LEU A 266 -24.19 -7.11 1.44
CA LEU A 266 -25.26 -6.13 1.43
C LEU A 266 -26.51 -6.75 2.05
N VAL A 267 -26.89 -6.27 3.24
CA VAL A 267 -28.05 -6.79 3.98
C VAL A 267 -29.34 -6.53 3.20
N GLY A 268 -30.14 -7.60 3.00
CA GLY A 268 -31.42 -7.52 2.32
C GLY A 268 -31.34 -7.54 0.79
N ILE A 269 -30.16 -7.73 0.21
CA ILE A 269 -29.97 -7.78 -1.24
C ILE A 269 -29.38 -9.15 -1.64
N ILE A 270 -30.04 -9.84 -2.57
CA ILE A 270 -29.43 -10.93 -3.33
C ILE A 270 -28.98 -10.35 -4.67
N TRP A 271 -27.73 -10.54 -4.98
CA TRP A 271 -27.14 -10.00 -6.21
C TRP A 271 -27.61 -10.78 -7.44
N ASP A 272 -27.72 -10.08 -8.54
CA ASP A 272 -28.04 -10.73 -9.83
C ASP A 272 -26.83 -11.53 -10.33
N TYR A 273 -25.63 -10.92 -10.31
CA TYR A 273 -24.37 -11.55 -10.75
C TYR A 273 -23.17 -11.12 -9.93
N VAL A 274 -22.20 -12.01 -9.78
CA VAL A 274 -20.88 -11.74 -9.21
C VAL A 274 -19.78 -12.30 -10.11
N TYR A 275 -18.63 -11.63 -10.13
CA TYR A 275 -17.49 -11.98 -11.00
C TYR A 275 -16.21 -12.00 -10.18
N TRP A 276 -15.54 -13.15 -10.13
CA TRP A 276 -14.27 -13.27 -9.46
C TRP A 276 -13.20 -12.41 -10.15
N GLN A 277 -12.49 -11.60 -9.36
CA GLN A 277 -11.51 -10.59 -9.81
C GLN A 277 -12.02 -9.63 -10.90
N GLY A 278 -13.33 -9.58 -11.10
CA GLY A 278 -13.96 -8.71 -12.08
C GLY A 278 -13.83 -9.20 -13.53
N HIS A 279 -13.33 -10.42 -13.77
CA HIS A 279 -13.23 -10.95 -15.13
C HIS A 279 -14.63 -11.31 -15.69
N PRO A 280 -15.02 -10.79 -16.86
CA PRO A 280 -16.39 -10.93 -17.37
C PRO A 280 -16.82 -12.38 -17.65
N ASP A 281 -15.89 -13.33 -17.81
CA ASP A 281 -16.18 -14.76 -18.01
C ASP A 281 -16.20 -15.55 -16.69
N ALA A 282 -15.72 -14.98 -15.58
CA ALA A 282 -15.66 -15.65 -14.28
C ALA A 282 -16.86 -15.30 -13.39
N TRP A 283 -18.07 -15.50 -13.92
CA TRP A 283 -19.31 -15.09 -13.28
C TRP A 283 -20.11 -16.23 -12.66
N MET A 284 -20.89 -15.89 -11.65
CA MET A 284 -21.90 -16.74 -11.03
C MET A 284 -23.20 -15.95 -10.86
N PRO A 285 -24.36 -16.58 -11.07
CA PRO A 285 -25.64 -15.96 -10.76
C PRO A 285 -25.91 -16.01 -9.26
N GLY A 286 -26.58 -14.98 -8.76
CA GLY A 286 -26.93 -14.89 -7.34
C GLY A 286 -25.73 -14.56 -6.45
N GLY A 287 -25.94 -14.69 -5.17
CA GLY A 287 -24.96 -14.41 -4.14
C GLY A 287 -25.43 -13.33 -3.17
N GLN A 288 -24.78 -13.28 -2.02
CA GLN A 288 -25.12 -12.31 -0.98
C GLN A 288 -23.88 -11.89 -0.16
N THR A 289 -22.79 -12.68 -0.25
CA THR A 289 -21.52 -12.42 0.42
C THR A 289 -20.40 -12.92 -0.48
N VAL A 290 -19.36 -12.10 -0.66
CA VAL A 290 -18.10 -12.50 -1.28
C VAL A 290 -16.97 -12.45 -0.26
N THR A 291 -16.09 -13.46 -0.31
CA THR A 291 -14.89 -13.49 0.53
C THR A 291 -13.70 -13.03 -0.30
N SER A 292 -12.98 -12.04 0.21
CA SER A 292 -11.80 -11.45 -0.42
C SER A 292 -10.62 -11.49 0.53
N GLY A 293 -9.56 -12.18 0.17
CA GLY A 293 -8.25 -12.02 0.81
C GLY A 293 -7.61 -10.67 0.49
N PRO A 294 -6.49 -10.32 1.10
CA PRO A 294 -5.72 -9.14 0.69
C PRO A 294 -5.41 -9.16 -0.82
N SER A 295 -5.67 -8.02 -1.48
CA SER A 295 -5.53 -7.84 -2.93
C SER A 295 -6.51 -8.64 -3.80
N ASP A 296 -7.50 -9.34 -3.22
CA ASP A 296 -8.54 -10.03 -3.98
C ASP A 296 -9.75 -9.12 -4.21
N SER A 297 -10.47 -9.35 -5.32
CA SER A 297 -11.46 -8.42 -5.81
C SER A 297 -12.66 -9.12 -6.47
N TRP A 298 -13.76 -8.38 -6.61
CA TRP A 298 -15.00 -8.84 -7.22
C TRP A 298 -15.68 -7.71 -7.99
N VAL A 299 -16.42 -8.08 -9.04
CA VAL A 299 -17.48 -7.22 -9.58
C VAL A 299 -18.82 -7.81 -9.17
N ILE A 300 -19.72 -6.95 -8.72
CA ILE A 300 -21.03 -7.33 -8.20
C ILE A 300 -22.08 -6.49 -8.95
N GLU A 301 -23.09 -7.15 -9.51
CA GLU A 301 -24.19 -6.49 -10.19
C GLU A 301 -25.52 -6.87 -9.53
N PHE A 302 -26.35 -5.85 -9.31
CA PHE A 302 -27.71 -6.06 -8.78
C PHE A 302 -28.63 -4.89 -9.14
N ARG A 303 -29.92 -5.15 -8.98
CA ARG A 303 -30.94 -4.10 -9.01
C ARG A 303 -31.36 -3.76 -7.58
N VAL A 304 -31.46 -2.49 -7.30
CA VAL A 304 -31.92 -1.99 -5.99
C VAL A 304 -33.34 -2.55 -5.74
N PRO A 305 -33.60 -3.19 -4.59
CA PRO A 305 -34.92 -3.74 -4.28
C PRO A 305 -36.03 -2.67 -4.35
N PRO A 306 -37.31 -3.08 -4.59
CA PRO A 306 -38.42 -2.16 -4.71
C PRO A 306 -38.79 -1.46 -3.39
N ASP A 307 -38.37 -2.04 -2.27
CA ASP A 307 -38.65 -1.49 -0.93
C ASP A 307 -37.67 -0.36 -0.61
N GLU A 308 -38.22 0.80 -0.24
CA GLU A 308 -37.43 1.93 0.24
C GLU A 308 -36.87 1.65 1.63
N GLY A 309 -35.65 2.10 1.90
CA GLY A 309 -34.98 1.92 3.19
C GLY A 309 -33.46 1.87 3.08
N ALA A 310 -32.83 1.65 4.23
CA ALA A 310 -31.38 1.56 4.33
C ALA A 310 -30.91 0.10 4.26
N TYR A 311 -30.10 -0.21 3.26
CA TYR A 311 -29.45 -1.48 3.05
C TYR A 311 -27.99 -1.39 3.52
N THR A 312 -27.64 -2.14 4.56
CA THR A 312 -26.32 -2.06 5.16
C THR A 312 -25.27 -2.74 4.29
N MET A 313 -24.25 -2.02 3.89
CA MET A 313 -23.02 -2.55 3.29
C MET A 313 -22.01 -2.79 4.41
N LEU A 314 -21.41 -3.96 4.49
CA LEU A 314 -20.45 -4.25 5.55
C LEU A 314 -19.50 -5.40 5.19
N SER A 315 -18.35 -5.46 5.88
CA SER A 315 -17.62 -6.70 6.00
C SER A 315 -18.29 -7.57 7.05
N HIS A 316 -18.80 -8.76 6.72
CA HIS A 316 -19.54 -9.60 7.68
C HIS A 316 -18.65 -10.20 8.78
N SER A 317 -17.33 -9.98 8.71
CA SER A 317 -16.41 -10.20 9.83
C SER A 317 -16.61 -9.09 10.87
N VAL A 318 -16.98 -9.45 12.10
CA VAL A 318 -17.36 -8.48 13.16
C VAL A 318 -16.25 -7.48 13.48
N GLY A 319 -14.99 -7.93 13.50
CA GLY A 319 -13.86 -7.06 13.77
C GLY A 319 -13.75 -5.87 12.80
N PRO A 320 -13.64 -6.11 11.50
CA PRO A 320 -13.64 -5.05 10.48
C PRO A 320 -14.88 -4.16 10.54
N THR A 321 -16.07 -4.73 10.63
CA THR A 321 -17.32 -3.95 10.68
C THR A 321 -17.37 -2.99 11.87
N SER A 322 -17.04 -3.47 13.06
CA SER A 322 -17.04 -2.63 14.27
C SER A 322 -15.93 -1.56 14.28
N ARG A 323 -14.91 -1.71 13.44
CA ARG A 323 -13.83 -0.73 13.27
C ARG A 323 -14.04 0.25 12.11
N GLY A 324 -15.15 0.15 11.37
CA GLY A 324 -15.52 1.14 10.38
C GLY A 324 -15.76 0.67 8.93
N ALA A 325 -15.53 -0.64 8.62
CA ALA A 325 -15.88 -1.19 7.31
C ALA A 325 -17.39 -1.49 7.23
N ILE A 326 -18.19 -0.45 7.32
CA ILE A 326 -19.65 -0.43 7.29
C ILE A 326 -20.17 0.85 6.63
N GLY A 327 -21.30 0.76 5.95
CA GLY A 327 -21.96 1.89 5.30
C GLY A 327 -23.42 1.57 4.98
N LEU A 328 -24.11 2.53 4.37
CA LEU A 328 -25.50 2.40 3.96
C LEU A 328 -25.65 2.69 2.46
N LEU A 329 -26.40 1.84 1.78
CA LEU A 329 -27.04 2.16 0.51
C LEU A 329 -28.52 2.46 0.83
N VAL A 330 -28.95 3.68 0.60
CA VAL A 330 -30.32 4.10 0.89
C VAL A 330 -31.14 4.09 -0.39
N ALA A 331 -32.13 3.23 -0.45
CA ALA A 331 -33.12 3.20 -1.51
C ALA A 331 -34.22 4.24 -1.24
N ASP A 332 -34.28 5.26 -2.05
CA ASP A 332 -35.29 6.34 -2.00
C ASP A 332 -35.73 6.68 -3.42
N ARG A 333 -37.02 6.58 -3.71
CA ARG A 333 -37.54 6.89 -5.06
C ARG A 333 -37.35 8.34 -5.48
N ASN A 334 -37.09 9.25 -4.54
CA ASN A 334 -36.76 10.66 -4.80
C ASN A 334 -35.23 10.92 -4.83
N ALA A 335 -34.43 9.88 -4.65
CA ALA A 335 -32.98 10.03 -4.65
C ALA A 335 -32.46 10.64 -5.97
N ASP A 336 -31.40 11.43 -5.85
CA ASP A 336 -30.53 11.77 -6.98
C ASP A 336 -29.38 10.76 -6.96
N THR A 337 -29.53 9.66 -7.72
CA THR A 337 -28.55 8.57 -7.77
C THR A 337 -27.25 9.08 -8.39
N PRO A 338 -26.11 9.05 -7.68
CA PRO A 338 -24.83 9.44 -8.26
C PRO A 338 -24.43 8.48 -9.37
N LYS A 339 -23.93 8.99 -10.49
CA LYS A 339 -23.48 8.12 -11.59
C LYS A 339 -22.29 7.28 -11.22
N THR A 340 -21.38 7.83 -10.43
CA THR A 340 -20.12 7.21 -10.06
C THR A 340 -19.70 7.64 -8.66
N VAL A 341 -19.27 6.68 -7.86
CA VAL A 341 -18.58 6.90 -6.59
C VAL A 341 -17.21 6.23 -6.68
N LEU A 342 -16.14 7.00 -6.63
CA LEU A 342 -14.77 6.50 -6.73
C LEU A 342 -14.25 5.96 -5.40
N ALA A 343 -13.26 5.08 -5.46
CA ALA A 343 -12.61 4.52 -4.27
C ALA A 343 -11.53 5.45 -3.68
N ASP A 344 -11.39 6.65 -4.22
CA ASP A 344 -10.39 7.61 -3.78
C ASP A 344 -10.58 7.95 -2.30
N GLY A 345 -9.48 8.05 -1.58
CA GLY A 345 -9.46 8.56 -0.22
C GLY A 345 -9.98 10.01 -0.16
N PRO A 346 -10.51 10.43 1.00
CA PRO A 346 -10.91 11.81 1.17
C PRO A 346 -9.75 12.76 0.88
N GLN A 347 -10.03 13.79 0.08
CA GLN A 347 -9.08 14.85 -0.21
C GLN A 347 -9.48 16.09 0.59
N TRP A 348 -8.50 16.75 1.21
CA TRP A 348 -8.70 17.89 2.06
C TRP A 348 -7.83 19.05 1.58
N THR A 349 -8.38 20.24 1.54
CA THR A 349 -7.61 21.47 1.34
C THR A 349 -6.71 21.74 2.55
N GLU A 350 -5.69 22.57 2.39
CA GLU A 350 -4.81 22.96 3.50
C GLU A 350 -5.58 23.64 4.65
N GLU A 351 -6.60 24.45 4.30
CA GLU A 351 -7.47 25.12 5.28
C GLU A 351 -8.30 24.08 6.06
N GLU A 352 -8.96 23.14 5.37
CA GLU A 352 -9.72 22.06 5.98
C GLU A 352 -8.84 21.18 6.86
N MET A 353 -7.62 20.83 6.41
CA MET A 353 -6.68 20.04 7.19
C MET A 353 -6.24 20.77 8.45
N THR A 354 -6.02 22.10 8.37
CA THR A 354 -5.69 22.93 9.52
C THR A 354 -6.82 22.93 10.55
N GLU A 355 -8.08 23.11 10.09
CA GLU A 355 -9.25 23.06 10.96
C GLU A 355 -9.44 21.68 11.59
N LYS A 356 -9.33 20.60 10.79
CA LYS A 356 -9.46 19.22 11.28
C LYS A 356 -8.38 18.88 12.28
N ALA A 357 -7.14 19.30 12.05
CA ALA A 357 -6.03 19.08 12.97
C ALA A 357 -6.21 19.85 14.30
N ALA A 358 -6.74 21.08 14.24
CA ALA A 358 -7.03 21.87 15.43
C ALA A 358 -8.15 21.26 16.31
N ASN A 359 -9.12 20.60 15.68
CA ASN A 359 -10.27 19.96 16.32
C ASN A 359 -10.07 18.46 16.56
N ALA A 360 -8.92 17.89 16.20
CA ALA A 360 -8.65 16.48 16.37
C ALA A 360 -8.60 16.10 17.86
N THR A 361 -9.30 15.04 18.19
CA THR A 361 -9.28 14.44 19.53
C THR A 361 -8.17 13.43 19.69
N ARG A 362 -7.64 12.93 18.56
CA ARG A 362 -6.65 11.85 18.53
C ARG A 362 -5.88 11.87 17.21
N THR A 363 -4.59 11.60 17.29
CA THR A 363 -3.78 11.24 16.12
C THR A 363 -3.28 9.81 16.29
N ILE A 364 -3.45 8.98 15.27
CA ILE A 364 -2.86 7.65 15.19
C ILE A 364 -1.73 7.66 14.15
N SER A 365 -0.68 6.91 14.41
CA SER A 365 0.45 6.77 13.52
C SER A 365 1.05 5.37 13.69
N PRO A 366 1.44 4.70 12.60
CA PRO A 366 2.24 3.48 12.72
C PRO A 366 3.68 3.75 13.14
N PHE A 367 4.07 5.01 13.25
CA PHE A 367 5.42 5.45 13.60
C PHE A 367 5.59 5.67 15.11
N ALA A 368 6.86 5.82 15.53
CA ALA A 368 7.21 6.04 16.92
C ALA A 368 6.50 7.25 17.56
N PRO A 369 6.25 7.23 18.89
CA PRO A 369 5.69 8.36 19.59
C PRO A 369 6.50 9.64 19.38
N GLY A 370 5.79 10.76 19.14
CA GLY A 370 6.38 12.08 18.91
C GLY A 370 6.51 12.47 17.44
N THR A 371 6.32 11.56 16.50
CA THR A 371 6.20 11.86 15.06
C THR A 371 4.77 12.19 14.66
N ALA A 372 3.79 11.65 15.37
CA ALA A 372 2.37 11.87 15.11
C ALA A 372 1.97 13.35 15.11
N GLY A 373 0.99 13.68 14.28
CA GLY A 373 0.39 15.01 14.21
C GLY A 373 1.12 16.03 13.34
N LYS A 374 2.16 15.63 12.58
CA LYS A 374 2.90 16.56 11.73
C LYS A 374 3.23 16.04 10.33
N GLY A 375 2.79 14.84 9.99
CA GLY A 375 3.20 14.14 8.78
C GLY A 375 4.69 13.75 8.79
N MET A 376 5.03 12.68 8.12
CA MET A 376 6.40 12.19 8.05
C MET A 376 7.35 13.19 7.39
N ALA A 377 6.93 13.86 6.32
CA ALA A 377 7.75 14.86 5.65
C ALA A 377 8.12 16.02 6.59
N ALA A 378 7.15 16.52 7.36
CA ALA A 378 7.39 17.54 8.38
C ALA A 378 8.09 16.99 9.63
N ALA A 379 7.84 15.72 9.96
CA ALA A 379 8.50 15.04 11.08
C ALA A 379 9.93 14.64 10.79
N ALA A 380 10.31 14.45 9.51
CA ALA A 380 11.67 14.10 9.11
C ALA A 380 12.71 15.11 9.59
N ASP A 381 12.34 16.38 9.65
CA ASP A 381 13.21 17.48 10.13
C ASP A 381 12.88 17.91 11.56
N ARG A 382 11.87 17.31 12.18
CA ARG A 382 11.46 17.64 13.54
C ARG A 382 12.41 17.03 14.57
N VAL A 383 12.90 17.88 15.47
CA VAL A 383 13.61 17.42 16.65
C VAL A 383 12.60 17.00 17.72
N VAL A 384 12.64 15.74 18.14
CA VAL A 384 11.89 15.26 19.31
C VAL A 384 12.78 15.38 20.53
N SER A 385 12.45 16.32 21.42
CA SER A 385 13.27 16.60 22.61
C SER A 385 12.72 15.86 23.82
N TYR A 386 13.59 15.16 24.53
CA TYR A 386 13.28 14.41 25.76
C TYR A 386 13.89 15.14 26.97
N GLY A 387 13.15 15.18 28.07
CA GLY A 387 13.59 15.84 29.30
C GLY A 387 14.60 15.01 30.10
N PRO A 388 15.24 15.63 31.15
CA PRO A 388 16.30 14.99 31.92
C PRO A 388 15.84 13.76 32.72
N GLU A 389 14.55 13.58 32.91
CA GLU A 389 13.95 12.41 33.56
C GLU A 389 13.93 11.17 32.65
N VAL A 390 14.02 11.37 31.31
CA VAL A 390 14.00 10.28 30.33
C VAL A 390 15.43 9.72 30.18
N LYS A 391 15.64 8.50 30.66
CA LYS A 391 16.96 7.83 30.61
C LYS A 391 17.04 6.76 29.51
N GLU A 392 15.92 6.46 28.85
CA GLU A 392 15.85 5.54 27.74
C GLU A 392 14.93 6.10 26.68
N VAL A 393 15.39 6.08 25.41
CA VAL A 393 14.62 6.52 24.24
C VAL A 393 14.62 5.40 23.22
N VAL A 394 13.46 5.09 22.69
CA VAL A 394 13.32 4.12 21.61
C VAL A 394 13.25 4.83 20.26
N VAL A 395 14.00 4.31 19.30
CA VAL A 395 13.93 4.67 17.88
C VAL A 395 13.50 3.43 17.12
N GLU A 396 12.30 3.45 16.58
CA GLU A 396 11.80 2.36 15.73
C GLU A 396 12.44 2.44 14.34
N ILE A 397 12.75 1.30 13.76
CA ILE A 397 13.16 1.17 12.36
C ILE A 397 12.01 0.55 11.61
N ILE A 398 11.39 1.30 10.70
CA ILE A 398 10.20 0.87 10.00
C ILE A 398 10.08 1.58 8.63
N GLY A 399 9.73 0.85 7.58
CA GLY A 399 9.63 1.39 6.24
C GLY A 399 10.97 1.90 5.68
N ASN A 400 12.11 1.27 6.06
CA ASN A 400 13.47 1.73 5.74
C ASN A 400 13.79 3.13 6.29
N SER A 401 13.26 3.50 7.45
CA SER A 401 13.47 4.80 8.08
C SER A 401 13.59 4.67 9.59
N TYR A 402 14.19 5.69 10.23
CA TYR A 402 14.28 5.80 11.69
C TYR A 402 13.16 6.71 12.22
N HIS A 403 12.49 6.30 13.31
CA HIS A 403 11.38 7.02 13.93
C HIS A 403 11.54 7.08 15.46
N PRO A 404 11.73 8.28 16.04
CA PRO A 404 11.98 9.58 15.38
C PRO A 404 13.31 9.63 14.64
N LYS A 405 13.38 10.42 13.56
CA LYS A 405 14.59 10.60 12.76
C LYS A 405 15.63 11.49 13.46
N VAL A 406 15.17 12.51 14.18
CA VAL A 406 16.02 13.43 14.92
C VAL A 406 15.55 13.51 16.38
N ILE A 407 16.42 13.20 17.32
CA ILE A 407 16.13 13.26 18.75
C ILE A 407 17.12 14.19 19.47
N GLU A 408 16.62 14.87 20.51
CA GLU A 408 17.45 15.63 21.46
C GLU A 408 17.31 15.01 22.85
N ILE A 409 18.42 14.67 23.46
CA ILE A 409 18.51 13.93 24.73
C ILE A 409 19.57 14.55 25.66
N GLU A 410 19.50 14.19 26.93
CA GLU A 410 20.52 14.53 27.93
C GLU A 410 21.68 13.52 27.89
N PRO A 411 22.91 13.95 28.32
CA PRO A 411 24.02 13.01 28.51
C PRO A 411 23.65 11.87 29.46
N GLY A 412 24.12 10.66 29.14
CA GLY A 412 23.82 9.43 29.88
C GLY A 412 22.51 8.75 29.47
N THR A 413 21.81 9.28 28.47
CA THR A 413 20.59 8.62 27.93
C THR A 413 20.97 7.43 27.05
N THR A 414 20.28 6.32 27.23
CA THR A 414 20.35 5.15 26.36
C THR A 414 19.39 5.31 25.18
N VAL A 415 19.87 5.13 23.97
CA VAL A 415 19.04 5.05 22.77
C VAL A 415 19.01 3.60 22.33
N THR A 416 17.80 3.07 22.19
CA THR A 416 17.51 1.69 21.75
C THR A 416 16.83 1.73 20.41
N TRP A 417 17.45 1.15 19.38
CA TRP A 417 16.82 0.92 18.08
C TRP A 417 16.10 -0.42 18.11
N VAL A 418 14.86 -0.42 17.65
CA VAL A 418 14.02 -1.62 17.48
C VAL A 418 13.70 -1.77 16.00
N ASN A 419 14.04 -2.91 15.41
CA ASN A 419 13.71 -3.16 14.01
C ASN A 419 12.33 -3.80 13.89
N GLU A 420 11.36 -3.05 13.34
CA GLU A 420 10.00 -3.52 13.06
C GLU A 420 9.79 -3.91 11.58
N ASP A 421 10.81 -3.73 10.71
CA ASP A 421 10.73 -4.14 9.32
C ASP A 421 10.77 -5.66 9.18
N VAL A 422 9.88 -6.20 8.36
CA VAL A 422 9.75 -7.64 8.13
C VAL A 422 10.81 -8.10 7.13
N PHE A 423 11.44 -9.23 7.43
CA PHE A 423 12.34 -9.91 6.50
C PHE A 423 11.59 -10.36 5.25
N THR A 424 12.03 -9.94 4.06
CA THR A 424 11.49 -10.42 2.79
C THR A 424 12.58 -11.21 2.02
N TYR A 425 12.19 -12.34 1.44
CA TYR A 425 13.09 -13.22 0.67
C TYR A 425 13.40 -12.70 -0.75
N LEU A 426 13.28 -11.43 -1.01
CA LEU A 426 13.60 -10.90 -2.32
C LEU A 426 15.11 -10.87 -2.54
N ALA A 427 15.52 -11.54 -3.60
CA ALA A 427 16.85 -11.98 -3.95
C ALA A 427 17.99 -11.00 -3.60
N GLY A 428 18.92 -11.45 -2.79
CA GLY A 428 20.29 -10.95 -2.79
C GLY A 428 20.59 -9.73 -1.96
N GLU A 429 19.59 -9.09 -1.33
CA GLU A 429 19.75 -7.91 -0.48
C GLU A 429 19.53 -8.24 1.00
N PHE A 430 20.09 -7.42 1.90
CA PHE A 430 19.85 -7.49 3.34
C PHE A 430 18.47 -6.93 3.68
N SER A 431 17.42 -7.70 3.33
CA SER A 431 16.02 -7.34 3.40
C SER A 431 15.52 -7.32 4.83
N GLY A 432 14.98 -6.18 5.27
CA GLY A 432 14.45 -6.03 6.62
C GLY A 432 15.51 -6.17 7.71
N VAL A 433 16.80 -6.08 7.38
CA VAL A 433 17.90 -6.08 8.34
C VAL A 433 18.54 -4.71 8.38
N HIS A 434 18.59 -4.10 9.56
CA HIS A 434 19.04 -2.72 9.74
C HIS A 434 20.03 -2.58 10.87
N ASN A 435 20.76 -1.48 10.86
CA ASN A 435 21.61 -1.06 11.99
C ASN A 435 21.66 0.46 12.09
N ALA A 436 22.22 0.97 13.17
CA ALA A 436 22.55 2.39 13.34
C ALA A 436 24.05 2.54 13.52
N VAL A 437 24.73 3.19 12.58
CA VAL A 437 26.18 3.39 12.59
C VAL A 437 26.53 4.87 12.54
N GLY A 438 27.18 5.37 13.56
CA GLY A 438 27.62 6.76 13.68
C GLY A 438 28.67 7.12 12.63
N MET A 439 28.33 8.06 11.75
CA MET A 439 29.20 8.57 10.69
C MET A 439 29.94 9.82 11.14
N ARG A 440 29.30 10.63 11.98
CA ARG A 440 29.82 11.89 12.52
C ARG A 440 29.40 12.02 13.98
N GLY A 441 30.23 12.66 14.81
CA GLY A 441 29.93 12.93 16.21
C GLY A 441 31.17 12.80 17.12
N PRO A 442 31.03 13.18 18.40
CA PRO A 442 32.11 13.09 19.39
C PRO A 442 32.65 11.66 19.56
N LYS A 443 31.77 10.67 19.56
CA LYS A 443 32.13 9.27 19.77
C LYS A 443 31.56 8.39 18.64
N ARG A 444 32.31 7.41 18.18
CA ARG A 444 31.86 6.41 17.24
C ARG A 444 30.93 5.39 17.92
N PHE A 445 29.88 5.00 17.29
CA PHE A 445 28.99 3.93 17.76
C PHE A 445 28.47 3.09 16.60
N ALA A 446 28.05 1.87 16.91
CA ALA A 446 27.35 1.01 15.98
C ALA A 446 26.48 0.00 16.75
N THR A 447 25.28 -0.24 16.27
CA THR A 447 24.51 -1.44 16.64
C THR A 447 24.91 -2.61 15.76
N PRO A 448 24.68 -3.86 16.19
CA PRO A 448 24.72 -4.99 15.26
C PRO A 448 23.69 -4.83 14.15
N LEU A 449 23.73 -5.70 13.14
CA LEU A 449 22.62 -5.85 12.21
C LEU A 449 21.44 -6.49 12.97
N LEU A 450 20.29 -5.83 12.95
CA LEU A 450 19.08 -6.20 13.67
C LEU A 450 18.08 -6.81 12.67
N GLY A 451 17.64 -8.03 12.91
CA GLY A 451 16.48 -8.63 12.25
C GLY A 451 15.17 -8.13 12.86
N HIS A 452 14.03 -8.55 12.30
CA HIS A 452 12.70 -8.17 12.82
C HIS A 452 12.54 -8.47 14.31
N GLY A 453 12.11 -7.47 15.08
CA GLY A 453 11.91 -7.54 16.52
C GLY A 453 13.21 -7.51 17.34
N GLU A 454 14.38 -7.47 16.70
CA GLU A 454 15.65 -7.35 17.42
C GLU A 454 15.96 -5.90 17.80
N THR A 455 16.74 -5.74 18.85
CA THR A 455 17.09 -4.43 19.41
C THR A 455 18.59 -4.25 19.56
N GLY A 456 19.05 -2.98 19.46
CA GLY A 456 20.42 -2.60 19.73
C GLY A 456 20.45 -1.27 20.45
N SER A 457 21.21 -1.19 21.57
CA SER A 457 21.23 -0.01 22.43
C SER A 457 22.63 0.59 22.54
N VAL A 458 22.67 1.91 22.65
CA VAL A 458 23.91 2.70 22.86
C VAL A 458 23.65 3.79 23.88
N VAL A 459 24.61 4.00 24.81
CA VAL A 459 24.59 5.12 25.77
C VAL A 459 25.32 6.31 25.17
N PHE A 460 24.68 7.48 25.23
CA PHE A 460 25.24 8.76 24.77
C PHE A 460 25.59 9.67 25.96
N ASP A 461 26.83 9.63 26.38
CA ASP A 461 27.40 10.33 27.56
C ASP A 461 28.14 11.61 27.19
N GLU A 462 28.54 11.81 25.95
CA GLU A 462 29.26 13.00 25.47
C GLU A 462 28.32 13.94 24.71
N SER A 463 28.28 15.22 25.10
CA SER A 463 27.48 16.25 24.42
C SER A 463 27.98 16.50 23.00
N GLY A 464 27.03 16.67 22.06
CA GLY A 464 27.33 16.94 20.65
C GLY A 464 26.25 16.42 19.72
N GLU A 465 26.49 16.58 18.42
CA GLU A 465 25.59 16.08 17.38
C GLU A 465 26.17 14.82 16.74
N TYR A 466 25.38 13.77 16.68
CA TYR A 466 25.72 12.47 16.10
C TYR A 466 24.86 12.21 14.88
N ASP A 467 25.47 12.21 13.69
CA ASP A 467 24.80 11.75 12.47
C ASP A 467 25.08 10.25 12.26
N TYR A 468 24.05 9.48 11.94
CA TYR A 468 24.17 8.04 11.72
C TYR A 468 23.36 7.57 10.51
N ILE A 469 23.72 6.41 10.00
CA ILE A 469 23.06 5.75 8.86
C ILE A 469 22.83 4.27 9.16
N CYS A 470 21.98 3.65 8.34
CA CYS A 470 21.96 2.19 8.17
C CYS A 470 23.00 1.78 7.12
N THR A 471 23.89 0.82 7.42
CA THR A 471 24.95 0.42 6.47
C THR A 471 24.42 -0.36 5.26
N PRO A 472 23.43 -1.28 5.39
CA PRO A 472 22.76 -1.86 4.24
C PRO A 472 21.98 -0.84 3.38
N HIS A 473 21.48 0.24 4.00
CA HIS A 473 20.62 1.25 3.39
C HIS A 473 21.12 2.68 3.66
N PRO A 474 22.22 3.13 3.00
CA PRO A 474 22.89 4.40 3.34
C PRO A 474 22.04 5.67 3.17
N TYR A 475 20.89 5.57 2.53
CA TYR A 475 19.90 6.65 2.45
C TYR A 475 19.10 6.83 3.74
N MET A 476 19.00 5.78 4.60
CA MET A 476 18.41 5.90 5.94
C MET A 476 19.35 6.68 6.83
N LYS A 477 18.93 7.86 7.23
CA LYS A 477 19.73 8.80 8.02
C LYS A 477 18.97 9.17 9.28
N GLY A 478 19.71 9.29 10.40
CA GLY A 478 19.20 9.80 11.65
C GLY A 478 20.20 10.71 12.34
N ARG A 479 19.72 11.48 13.31
CA ARG A 479 20.54 12.38 14.12
C ARG A 479 20.15 12.31 15.59
N ILE A 480 21.17 12.30 16.45
CA ILE A 480 21.01 12.43 17.90
C ILE A 480 21.75 13.70 18.34
N ILE A 481 21.06 14.56 19.06
CA ILE A 481 21.60 15.79 19.66
C ILE A 481 21.67 15.56 21.16
N VAL A 482 22.88 15.55 21.71
CA VAL A 482 23.11 15.37 23.14
C VAL A 482 23.47 16.73 23.73
N ARG A 483 22.63 17.26 24.60
CA ARG A 483 22.84 18.58 25.24
C ARG A 483 22.53 18.51 26.72
N GLU A 484 23.40 19.15 27.53
CA GLU A 484 23.07 19.50 28.90
C GLU A 484 22.07 20.66 28.89
N ARG A 485 21.03 20.58 29.70
CA ARG A 485 20.03 21.63 29.91
C ARG A 485 20.22 22.34 31.23
#